data_88976ad371bbd75959c5dcef2a92042b
#
_entry.id   88976ad371bbd75959c5dcef2a92042b
#
_cell.length_a   1.000
_cell.length_b   1.000
_cell.length_c   1.000
_cell.angle_alpha   90.00
_cell.angle_beta   90.00
_cell.angle_gamma   90.00
#
_symmetry.space_group_name_H-M   'P 1'
#
loop_
_entity.id
_entity.type
_entity.pdbx_description
1 polymer ?
#
loop_
_entity_poly.entity_id
_entity_poly.type
_entity_poly.pdbx_seq_one_letter_code
_entity_poly.pdbx_strand_id
1 'polypeptide(L)'
;MIITHKLDRKDCLSHQIFPAIEKGWKDEDRPIHFFWGLAGNNIKEIKECMDKNEEWWYVDVGYLTQQITRYPSPKIHDYDKTYFRIVKGNLHTIRCKVGDGQRLTELESKGIDVQFKGWKTGETKYILLAPSSQTVTYHINGISQEDWIKQVTGILGEYTDMPVKLRNKPRPGNQWWETDILDDLKDAHCLITNMSMSAIDAVMNMTPAITHSNNICSFITSRDLKYINKPMRPGRKTMNEWLKMVVENQFTIPEIENGTAHRVLQGQLV
;
A
#
# COMPACT_ATOMS: atom_id res chain seq x y z
N MET A 1 13.38 -12.20 -20.39
CA MET A 1 12.19 -13.12 -20.35
C MET A 1 11.32 -12.75 -19.16
N ILE A 2 10.01 -12.51 -19.38
CA ILE A 2 9.04 -12.15 -18.33
C ILE A 2 8.43 -13.43 -17.74
N ILE A 3 8.39 -13.52 -16.41
CA ILE A 3 7.85 -14.65 -15.66
C ILE A 3 6.79 -14.12 -14.70
N THR A 4 5.53 -14.56 -14.86
CA THR A 4 4.39 -14.09 -14.05
C THR A 4 3.94 -15.18 -13.07
N HIS A 5 3.84 -14.84 -11.78
CA HIS A 5 3.45 -15.73 -10.69
C HIS A 5 1.98 -15.49 -10.32
N LYS A 6 1.09 -16.14 -11.05
CA LYS A 6 -0.36 -16.07 -10.87
C LYS A 6 -0.77 -16.84 -9.62
N LEU A 7 -1.73 -16.30 -8.88
CA LEU A 7 -2.38 -17.10 -7.86
C LEU A 7 -3.36 -18.07 -8.51
N ASP A 8 -3.37 -19.32 -8.05
CA ASP A 8 -4.30 -20.35 -8.51
C ASP A 8 -5.71 -20.11 -7.93
N ARG A 9 -6.35 -19.01 -8.37
CA ARG A 9 -7.71 -18.62 -8.01
C ARG A 9 -8.36 -18.01 -9.24
N LYS A 10 -9.45 -18.62 -9.71
CA LYS A 10 -10.16 -18.23 -10.95
C LYS A 10 -10.57 -16.74 -10.99
N ASP A 11 -10.85 -16.15 -9.84
CA ASP A 11 -11.31 -14.76 -9.68
C ASP A 11 -10.19 -13.78 -9.29
N CYS A 12 -8.93 -14.20 -9.40
CA CYS A 12 -7.80 -13.34 -9.06
C CYS A 12 -7.55 -12.28 -10.13
N LEU A 13 -7.36 -11.02 -9.72
CA LEU A 13 -7.03 -9.92 -10.63
C LEU A 13 -5.71 -10.13 -11.40
N SER A 14 -4.82 -11.01 -10.92
CA SER A 14 -3.60 -11.38 -11.64
C SER A 14 -3.88 -11.89 -13.05
N HIS A 15 -5.02 -12.56 -13.28
CA HIS A 15 -5.42 -13.02 -14.61
C HIS A 15 -5.72 -11.90 -15.61
N GLN A 16 -5.99 -10.68 -15.12
CA GLN A 16 -6.24 -9.50 -15.96
C GLN A 16 -4.98 -8.65 -16.13
N ILE A 17 -4.17 -8.53 -15.07
CA ILE A 17 -3.02 -7.62 -15.04
C ILE A 17 -1.80 -8.24 -15.70
N PHE A 18 -1.54 -9.53 -15.52
CA PHE A 18 -0.34 -10.15 -16.08
C PHE A 18 -0.32 -10.21 -17.61
N PRO A 19 -1.43 -10.46 -18.32
CA PRO A 19 -1.44 -10.28 -19.77
C PRO A 19 -1.09 -8.85 -20.22
N ALA A 20 -1.51 -7.82 -19.47
CA ALA A 20 -1.16 -6.44 -19.75
C ALA A 20 0.35 -6.18 -19.50
N ILE A 21 0.93 -6.77 -18.45
CA ILE A 21 2.38 -6.70 -18.17
C ILE A 21 3.15 -7.40 -19.28
N GLU A 22 2.78 -8.63 -19.66
CA GLU A 22 3.41 -9.42 -20.73
C GLU A 22 3.41 -8.66 -22.07
N LYS A 23 2.36 -7.88 -22.35
CA LYS A 23 2.24 -7.06 -23.56
C LYS A 23 3.02 -5.74 -23.49
N GLY A 24 2.98 -5.06 -22.37
CA GLY A 24 3.52 -3.70 -22.22
C GLY A 24 4.95 -3.63 -21.69
N TRP A 25 5.46 -4.70 -21.11
CA TRP A 25 6.83 -4.77 -20.62
C TRP A 25 7.76 -5.29 -21.71
N LYS A 26 8.93 -4.68 -21.86
CA LYS A 26 9.91 -5.16 -22.81
C LYS A 26 10.65 -6.36 -22.23
N ASP A 27 10.84 -7.39 -23.06
CA ASP A 27 11.71 -8.51 -22.74
C ASP A 27 13.15 -8.03 -22.56
N GLU A 28 13.81 -8.56 -21.54
CA GLU A 28 15.24 -8.42 -21.30
C GLU A 28 15.92 -9.80 -21.42
N ASP A 29 17.23 -9.82 -21.58
CA ASP A 29 18.00 -11.07 -21.69
C ASP A 29 18.01 -11.88 -20.39
N ARG A 30 17.67 -11.25 -19.26
CA ARG A 30 17.58 -11.87 -17.94
C ARG A 30 16.13 -12.09 -17.53
N PRO A 31 15.87 -13.06 -16.63
CA PRO A 31 14.53 -13.25 -16.04
C PRO A 31 14.07 -12.03 -15.24
N ILE A 32 12.81 -11.65 -15.43
CA ILE A 32 12.11 -10.64 -14.63
C ILE A 32 10.84 -11.28 -14.10
N HIS A 33 10.70 -11.32 -12.78
CA HIS A 33 9.61 -11.99 -12.09
C HIS A 33 8.56 -11.00 -11.60
N PHE A 34 7.29 -11.26 -11.86
CA PHE A 34 6.15 -10.46 -11.38
C PHE A 34 5.26 -11.28 -10.47
N PHE A 35 5.06 -10.82 -9.24
CA PHE A 35 4.29 -11.50 -8.19
C PHE A 35 3.02 -10.73 -7.84
N TRP A 36 1.87 -11.39 -7.95
CA TRP A 36 0.61 -10.83 -7.43
C TRP A 36 0.48 -11.07 -5.94
N GLY A 37 0.73 -10.03 -5.13
CA GLY A 37 0.68 -10.15 -3.68
C GLY A 37 1.71 -11.15 -3.11
N LEU A 38 1.55 -11.49 -1.84
CA LEU A 38 2.42 -12.43 -1.11
C LEU A 38 1.73 -13.77 -0.80
N ALA A 39 0.58 -14.05 -1.37
CA ALA A 39 -0.18 -15.28 -1.09
C ALA A 39 0.41 -16.50 -1.81
N GLY A 40 0.01 -17.69 -1.38
CA GLY A 40 0.49 -18.94 -1.96
C GLY A 40 2.01 -19.11 -1.78
N ASN A 41 2.68 -19.51 -2.83
CA ASN A 41 4.14 -19.75 -2.84
C ASN A 41 4.96 -18.48 -3.07
N ASN A 42 4.32 -17.32 -3.33
CA ASN A 42 5.03 -16.11 -3.76
C ASN A 42 6.15 -15.67 -2.80
N ILE A 43 5.96 -15.81 -1.47
CA ILE A 43 7.04 -15.47 -0.52
C ILE A 43 8.27 -16.35 -0.72
N LYS A 44 8.09 -17.65 -0.92
CA LYS A 44 9.19 -18.59 -1.16
C LYS A 44 9.92 -18.24 -2.45
N GLU A 45 9.18 -18.02 -3.51
CA GLU A 45 9.72 -17.70 -4.83
C GLU A 45 10.40 -16.33 -4.86
N ILE A 46 9.88 -15.32 -4.15
CA ILE A 46 10.56 -14.01 -3.96
C ILE A 46 11.90 -14.21 -3.24
N LYS A 47 11.97 -15.04 -2.21
CA LYS A 47 13.24 -15.36 -1.54
C LYS A 47 14.22 -16.03 -2.48
N GLU A 48 13.76 -16.98 -3.29
CA GLU A 48 14.60 -17.62 -4.30
C GLU A 48 15.14 -16.63 -5.33
N CYS A 49 14.33 -15.67 -5.79
CA CYS A 49 14.79 -14.57 -6.65
C CYS A 49 15.87 -13.73 -5.95
N MET A 50 15.66 -13.38 -4.67
CA MET A 50 16.65 -12.61 -3.88
C MET A 50 17.95 -13.39 -3.72
N ASP A 51 17.91 -14.68 -3.41
CA ASP A 51 19.09 -15.54 -3.24
C ASP A 51 19.89 -15.70 -4.55
N LYS A 52 19.20 -15.70 -5.70
CA LYS A 52 19.80 -15.79 -7.04
C LYS A 52 20.15 -14.41 -7.63
N ASN A 53 19.86 -13.32 -6.93
CA ASN A 53 19.98 -11.94 -7.44
C ASN A 53 19.21 -11.73 -8.75
N GLU A 54 18.03 -12.37 -8.88
CA GLU A 54 17.10 -12.20 -10.00
C GLU A 54 16.20 -11.01 -9.76
N GLU A 55 15.78 -10.34 -10.82
CA GLU A 55 14.91 -9.18 -10.73
C GLU A 55 13.47 -9.59 -10.44
N TRP A 56 12.85 -8.99 -9.40
CA TRP A 56 11.47 -9.24 -9.07
C TRP A 56 10.67 -7.96 -8.80
N TRP A 57 9.40 -8.02 -9.13
CA TRP A 57 8.42 -6.95 -9.00
C TRP A 57 7.18 -7.42 -8.28
N TYR A 58 6.74 -6.63 -7.31
CA TYR A 58 5.50 -6.83 -6.58
C TYR A 58 4.37 -6.11 -7.28
N VAL A 59 3.26 -6.77 -7.53
CA VAL A 59 2.05 -6.23 -8.17
C VAL A 59 0.87 -6.36 -7.22
N ASP A 60 0.15 -5.29 -7.00
CA ASP A 60 -1.05 -5.27 -6.15
C ASP A 60 -1.93 -4.06 -6.52
N VAL A 61 -3.09 -3.94 -5.86
CA VAL A 61 -3.99 -2.78 -5.98
C VAL A 61 -3.22 -1.48 -5.73
N GLY A 62 -3.54 -0.44 -6.48
CA GLY A 62 -2.90 0.87 -6.39
C GLY A 62 -3.12 1.56 -5.05
N TYR A 63 -2.43 2.67 -4.88
CA TYR A 63 -2.45 3.44 -3.64
C TYR A 63 -3.75 4.25 -3.48
N LEU A 64 -4.17 4.92 -4.54
CA LEU A 64 -5.35 5.80 -4.58
C LEU A 64 -6.35 5.25 -5.60
N THR A 65 -7.03 4.19 -5.24
CA THR A 65 -8.06 3.58 -6.07
C THR A 65 -9.06 2.83 -5.20
N GLN A 66 -10.33 2.88 -5.60
CA GLN A 66 -11.42 2.18 -4.92
C GLN A 66 -12.40 1.53 -5.90
N GLN A 67 -12.06 1.51 -7.19
CA GLN A 67 -12.93 0.99 -8.26
C GLN A 67 -12.82 -0.54 -8.41
N ILE A 68 -12.63 -1.21 -7.27
CA ILE A 68 -12.55 -2.67 -7.20
C ILE A 68 -13.51 -3.18 -6.12
N THR A 69 -14.40 -4.08 -6.50
CA THR A 69 -15.12 -4.91 -5.53
C THR A 69 -14.16 -5.95 -4.98
N ARG A 70 -13.97 -5.98 -3.68
CA ARG A 70 -13.02 -6.92 -3.03
C ARG A 70 -13.64 -8.25 -2.64
N TYR A 71 -14.97 -8.33 -2.59
CA TYR A 71 -15.68 -9.51 -2.12
C TYR A 71 -17.07 -9.64 -2.76
N PRO A 72 -17.59 -10.84 -3.01
CA PRO A 72 -16.92 -12.14 -2.84
C PRO A 72 -15.86 -12.41 -3.90
N SER A 73 -15.96 -11.79 -5.08
CA SER A 73 -15.03 -11.93 -6.20
C SER A 73 -14.55 -10.56 -6.64
N PRO A 74 -13.24 -10.30 -6.65
CA PRO A 74 -12.71 -9.01 -7.09
C PRO A 74 -13.10 -8.73 -8.54
N LYS A 75 -13.75 -7.59 -8.76
CA LYS A 75 -14.12 -7.10 -10.10
C LYS A 75 -13.68 -5.65 -10.25
N ILE A 76 -13.19 -5.33 -11.42
CA ILE A 76 -12.90 -3.95 -11.80
C ILE A 76 -14.20 -3.35 -12.34
N HIS A 77 -14.65 -2.27 -11.73
CA HIS A 77 -15.85 -1.55 -12.17
C HIS A 77 -15.56 -0.54 -13.26
N ASP A 78 -14.37 0.09 -13.18
CA ASP A 78 -13.95 1.12 -14.11
C ASP A 78 -12.43 0.97 -14.34
N TYR A 79 -12.05 0.54 -15.53
CA TYR A 79 -10.65 0.28 -15.89
C TYR A 79 -9.82 1.56 -15.95
N ASP A 80 -10.43 2.71 -16.27
CA ASP A 80 -9.74 4.00 -16.36
C ASP A 80 -9.51 4.66 -15.00
N LYS A 81 -10.23 4.18 -13.97
CA LYS A 81 -10.14 4.67 -12.59
C LYS A 81 -9.55 3.64 -11.62
N THR A 82 -9.26 2.46 -12.08
CA THR A 82 -8.66 1.39 -11.28
C THR A 82 -7.17 1.35 -11.50
N TYR A 83 -6.42 1.64 -10.44
CA TYR A 83 -4.97 1.70 -10.47
C TYR A 83 -4.35 0.50 -9.76
N PHE A 84 -3.18 0.12 -10.24
CA PHE A 84 -2.35 -0.95 -9.68
C PHE A 84 -0.94 -0.43 -9.46
N ARG A 85 -0.29 -0.87 -8.37
CA ARG A 85 1.12 -0.59 -8.14
C ARG A 85 1.97 -1.73 -8.67
N ILE A 86 3.09 -1.38 -9.24
CA ILE A 86 4.14 -2.29 -9.69
C ILE A 86 5.44 -1.80 -9.06
N VAL A 87 6.03 -2.58 -8.15
CA VAL A 87 7.13 -2.13 -7.29
C VAL A 87 8.31 -3.07 -7.38
N LYS A 88 9.48 -2.55 -7.71
CA LYS A 88 10.72 -3.32 -7.81
C LYS A 88 11.28 -3.66 -6.43
N GLY A 89 11.49 -4.94 -6.15
CA GLY A 89 12.22 -5.41 -4.98
C GLY A 89 11.60 -5.05 -3.61
N ASN A 90 10.35 -4.59 -3.56
CA ASN A 90 9.68 -4.19 -2.32
C ASN A 90 8.14 -4.27 -2.48
N LEU A 91 7.40 -4.10 -1.37
CA LEU A 91 5.93 -4.07 -1.38
C LEU A 91 5.36 -2.67 -1.65
N HIS A 92 6.11 -1.63 -1.30
CA HIS A 92 5.77 -0.24 -1.57
C HIS A 92 6.95 0.48 -2.19
N THR A 93 6.68 1.46 -3.03
CA THR A 93 7.70 2.36 -3.55
C THR A 93 8.24 3.24 -2.43
N ILE A 94 9.55 3.19 -2.23
CA ILE A 94 10.25 3.92 -1.17
C ILE A 94 11.23 4.96 -1.70
N ARG A 95 11.48 4.96 -3.00
CA ARG A 95 12.34 5.93 -3.69
C ARG A 95 11.78 6.21 -5.06
N CYS A 96 11.27 7.40 -5.26
CA CYS A 96 10.73 7.81 -6.55
C CYS A 96 10.85 9.31 -6.73
N LYS A 97 10.86 9.74 -7.97
CA LYS A 97 10.76 11.14 -8.32
C LYS A 97 9.39 11.68 -7.91
N VAL A 98 9.37 12.91 -7.44
CA VAL A 98 8.14 13.68 -7.32
C VAL A 98 7.76 14.11 -8.73
N GLY A 99 6.57 13.74 -9.19
CA GLY A 99 6.05 14.14 -10.49
C GLY A 99 5.79 15.65 -10.58
N ASP A 100 5.54 16.14 -11.79
CA ASP A 100 5.19 17.55 -12.03
C ASP A 100 3.78 17.92 -11.56
N GLY A 101 2.93 16.92 -11.35
CA GLY A 101 1.54 17.06 -10.90
C GLY A 101 0.50 16.86 -12.00
N GLN A 102 0.89 16.56 -13.23
CA GLN A 102 -0.08 16.27 -14.30
C GLN A 102 -0.94 15.06 -13.98
N ARG A 103 -0.34 13.97 -13.49
CA ARG A 103 -1.07 12.77 -13.05
C ARG A 103 -2.02 13.05 -11.88
N LEU A 104 -1.64 13.94 -10.96
CA LEU A 104 -2.52 14.35 -9.86
C LEU A 104 -3.78 15.05 -10.42
N THR A 105 -3.60 16.02 -11.32
CA THR A 105 -4.69 16.71 -11.99
C THR A 105 -5.56 15.75 -12.82
N GLU A 106 -4.96 14.77 -13.47
CA GLU A 106 -5.69 13.73 -14.20
C GLU A 106 -6.59 12.89 -13.25
N LEU A 107 -6.09 12.47 -12.09
CA LEU A 107 -6.88 11.72 -11.11
C LEU A 107 -8.05 12.58 -10.59
N GLU A 108 -7.80 13.85 -10.30
CA GLU A 108 -8.85 14.81 -9.91
C GLU A 108 -9.94 14.94 -10.98
N SER A 109 -9.55 15.05 -12.26
CA SER A 109 -10.49 15.14 -13.38
C SER A 109 -11.36 13.88 -13.53
N LYS A 110 -10.84 12.73 -13.13
CA LYS A 110 -11.57 11.45 -13.07
C LYS A 110 -12.47 11.31 -11.82
N GLY A 111 -12.48 12.31 -10.94
CA GLY A 111 -13.26 12.32 -9.69
C GLY A 111 -12.66 11.46 -8.58
N ILE A 112 -11.36 11.16 -8.63
CA ILE A 112 -10.64 10.51 -7.55
C ILE A 112 -10.20 11.57 -6.56
N ASP A 113 -10.59 11.42 -5.27
CA ASP A 113 -10.21 12.37 -4.22
C ASP A 113 -8.73 12.20 -3.86
N VAL A 114 -7.94 13.17 -4.28
CA VAL A 114 -6.49 13.23 -4.05
C VAL A 114 -6.08 14.50 -3.30
N GLN A 115 -7.04 15.20 -2.67
CA GLN A 115 -6.77 16.43 -1.96
C GLN A 115 -6.49 16.18 -0.47
N PHE A 116 -5.38 16.72 0.03
CA PHE A 116 -5.12 16.74 1.45
C PHE A 116 -6.01 17.79 2.15
N LYS A 117 -6.88 17.31 3.04
CA LYS A 117 -7.91 18.11 3.74
C LYS A 117 -7.40 18.80 5.02
N GLY A 118 -6.13 18.62 5.36
CA GLY A 118 -5.53 19.08 6.62
C GLY A 118 -5.43 17.97 7.66
N TRP A 119 -4.99 18.32 8.87
CA TRP A 119 -4.99 17.40 10.01
C TRP A 119 -6.17 17.74 10.91
N LYS A 120 -6.84 16.72 11.42
CA LYS A 120 -7.94 16.95 12.36
C LYS A 120 -7.41 17.58 13.65
N THR A 121 -8.24 18.44 14.19
CA THR A 121 -8.09 19.09 15.50
C THR A 121 -9.25 18.63 16.39
N GLY A 122 -9.05 18.62 17.68
CA GLY A 122 -10.07 18.22 18.66
C GLY A 122 -9.71 16.94 19.40
N GLU A 123 -10.64 16.52 20.24
CA GLU A 123 -10.46 15.34 21.09
C GLU A 123 -10.46 14.06 20.29
N THR A 124 -9.63 13.15 20.72
CA THR A 124 -9.49 11.80 20.14
C THR A 124 -9.61 10.77 21.28
N LYS A 125 -10.10 9.57 20.97
CA LYS A 125 -10.50 8.61 22.00
C LYS A 125 -9.54 7.43 22.14
N TYR A 126 -8.82 7.09 21.07
CA TYR A 126 -7.99 5.89 21.06
C TYR A 126 -6.91 5.94 19.97
N ILE A 127 -5.94 5.05 20.09
CA ILE A 127 -4.99 4.70 19.04
C ILE A 127 -5.58 3.58 18.21
N LEU A 128 -5.63 3.72 16.88
CA LEU A 128 -6.09 2.68 15.98
C LEU A 128 -4.91 1.80 15.54
N LEU A 129 -4.84 0.57 16.07
CA LEU A 129 -3.83 -0.40 15.67
C LEU A 129 -4.38 -1.27 14.53
N ALA A 130 -3.88 -1.06 13.31
CA ALA A 130 -4.31 -1.74 12.09
C ALA A 130 -3.14 -2.56 11.49
N PRO A 131 -2.85 -3.77 12.00
CA PRO A 131 -1.75 -4.58 11.54
C PRO A 131 -1.91 -4.97 10.07
N SER A 132 -0.81 -5.15 9.37
CA SER A 132 -0.81 -5.83 8.07
C SER A 132 -1.24 -7.29 8.23
N SER A 133 -1.59 -7.95 7.13
CA SER A 133 -1.90 -9.40 7.19
C SER A 133 -0.74 -10.20 7.77
N GLN A 134 -1.04 -11.38 8.35
CA GLN A 134 -0.03 -12.31 8.88
C GLN A 134 1.13 -12.50 7.90
N THR A 135 0.81 -12.73 6.63
CA THR A 135 1.78 -12.97 5.56
C THR A 135 2.72 -11.79 5.35
N VAL A 136 2.17 -10.56 5.27
CA VAL A 136 2.96 -9.33 5.11
C VAL A 136 3.79 -9.06 6.37
N THR A 137 3.21 -9.22 7.56
CA THR A 137 3.93 -8.99 8.82
C THR A 137 5.11 -9.96 8.95
N TYR A 138 4.91 -11.23 8.65
CA TYR A 138 6.00 -12.22 8.67
C TYR A 138 7.09 -11.92 7.64
N HIS A 139 6.71 -11.53 6.41
CA HIS A 139 7.69 -11.19 5.37
C HIS A 139 8.57 -9.98 5.75
N ILE A 140 7.97 -8.96 6.38
CA ILE A 140 8.68 -7.71 6.72
C ILE A 140 9.43 -7.81 8.05
N ASN A 141 8.83 -8.44 9.08
CA ASN A 141 9.32 -8.40 10.45
C ASN A 141 9.89 -9.74 10.93
N GLY A 142 9.69 -10.84 10.18
CA GLY A 142 10.13 -12.18 10.57
C GLY A 142 9.36 -12.81 11.74
N ILE A 143 8.29 -12.16 12.22
CA ILE A 143 7.48 -12.59 13.37
C ILE A 143 6.01 -12.72 13.00
N SER A 144 5.22 -13.39 13.85
CA SER A 144 3.79 -13.49 13.66
C SER A 144 3.09 -12.13 13.81
N GLN A 145 1.89 -12.00 13.22
CA GLN A 145 1.06 -10.79 13.41
C GLN A 145 0.70 -10.61 14.89
N GLU A 146 0.44 -11.70 15.61
CA GLU A 146 0.12 -11.67 17.03
C GLU A 146 1.30 -11.16 17.87
N ASP A 147 2.53 -11.65 17.60
CA ASP A 147 3.73 -11.18 18.30
C ASP A 147 4.03 -9.71 17.99
N TRP A 148 3.81 -9.30 16.73
CA TRP A 148 3.93 -7.88 16.35
C TRP A 148 2.93 -7.00 17.11
N ILE A 149 1.67 -7.44 17.25
CA ILE A 149 0.65 -6.72 18.04
C ILE A 149 1.09 -6.63 19.51
N LYS A 150 1.55 -7.74 20.12
CA LYS A 150 2.04 -7.75 21.50
C LYS A 150 3.23 -6.82 21.71
N GLN A 151 4.20 -6.83 20.79
CA GLN A 151 5.35 -5.92 20.87
C GLN A 151 4.93 -4.46 20.78
N VAL A 152 4.09 -4.11 19.81
CA VAL A 152 3.60 -2.73 19.62
C VAL A 152 2.82 -2.25 20.84
N THR A 153 1.88 -3.06 21.35
CA THR A 153 1.07 -2.69 22.51
C THR A 153 1.91 -2.59 23.79
N GLY A 154 2.90 -3.46 23.96
CA GLY A 154 3.85 -3.39 25.09
C GLY A 154 4.65 -2.08 25.07
N ILE A 155 5.24 -1.73 23.92
CA ILE A 155 6.00 -0.48 23.77
C ILE A 155 5.11 0.75 23.94
N LEU A 156 3.87 0.73 23.42
CA LEU A 156 2.93 1.85 23.60
C LEU A 156 2.63 2.15 25.06
N GLY A 157 2.51 1.13 25.90
CA GLY A 157 2.29 1.29 27.34
C GLY A 157 3.40 2.05 28.08
N GLU A 158 4.59 2.18 27.48
CA GLU A 158 5.69 3.00 28.03
C GLU A 158 5.49 4.50 27.74
N TYR A 159 4.69 4.86 26.74
CA TYR A 159 4.56 6.24 26.25
C TYR A 159 3.19 6.86 26.46
N THR A 160 2.12 6.06 26.61
CA THR A 160 0.75 6.59 26.68
C THR A 160 -0.21 5.63 27.37
N ASP A 161 -1.18 6.21 28.11
CA ASP A 161 -2.34 5.50 28.70
C ASP A 161 -3.57 5.47 27.75
N MET A 162 -3.44 6.01 26.54
CA MET A 162 -4.56 6.08 25.61
C MET A 162 -5.00 4.66 25.19
N PRO A 163 -6.31 4.37 25.20
CA PRO A 163 -6.82 3.06 24.79
C PRO A 163 -6.36 2.68 23.38
N VAL A 164 -6.08 1.41 23.15
CA VAL A 164 -5.74 0.86 21.84
C VAL A 164 -6.94 0.09 21.28
N LYS A 165 -7.44 0.51 20.12
CA LYS A 165 -8.46 -0.20 19.35
C LYS A 165 -7.79 -1.02 18.27
N LEU A 166 -7.92 -2.34 18.32
CA LEU A 166 -7.38 -3.25 17.30
C LEU A 166 -8.36 -3.39 16.14
N ARG A 167 -7.86 -3.21 14.91
CA ARG A 167 -8.60 -3.45 13.67
C ARG A 167 -7.87 -4.48 12.80
N ASN A 168 -8.23 -5.73 12.93
CA ASN A 168 -7.70 -6.79 12.07
C ASN A 168 -8.33 -6.76 10.68
N LYS A 169 -7.52 -7.04 9.64
CA LYS A 169 -8.04 -7.23 8.29
C LYS A 169 -8.79 -8.55 8.21
N PRO A 170 -10.07 -8.57 7.80
CA PRO A 170 -10.81 -9.82 7.66
C PRO A 170 -10.16 -10.69 6.57
N ARG A 171 -10.24 -12.01 6.77
CA ARG A 171 -9.78 -13.00 5.80
C ARG A 171 -10.89 -13.34 4.81
N PRO A 172 -10.60 -13.70 3.55
CA PRO A 172 -11.59 -14.24 2.63
C PRO A 172 -12.35 -15.42 3.26
N GLY A 173 -13.67 -15.39 3.20
CA GLY A 173 -14.54 -16.41 3.83
C GLY A 173 -14.90 -16.17 5.29
N ASN A 174 -14.25 -15.23 5.97
CA ASN A 174 -14.59 -14.80 7.32
C ASN A 174 -15.31 -13.43 7.30
N GLN A 175 -15.90 -13.07 8.43
CA GLN A 175 -16.73 -11.88 8.59
C GLN A 175 -16.14 -10.61 7.96
N TRP A 176 -17.04 -9.78 7.42
CA TRP A 176 -16.76 -8.39 7.08
C TRP A 176 -16.37 -7.59 8.32
N TRP A 177 -15.70 -6.45 8.09
CA TRP A 177 -15.57 -5.46 9.16
C TRP A 177 -16.97 -5.01 9.59
N GLU A 178 -17.17 -4.92 10.88
CA GLU A 178 -18.39 -4.36 11.46
C GLU A 178 -18.51 -2.86 11.14
N THR A 179 -17.38 -2.20 10.93
CA THR A 179 -17.30 -0.76 10.65
C THR A 179 -16.43 -0.47 9.41
N ASP A 180 -16.70 0.63 8.71
CA ASP A 180 -15.77 1.19 7.75
C ASP A 180 -14.51 1.69 8.48
N ILE A 181 -13.35 1.63 7.83
CA ILE A 181 -12.12 2.18 8.39
C ILE A 181 -12.24 3.68 8.62
N LEU A 182 -13.00 4.38 7.79
CA LEU A 182 -13.24 5.82 7.93
C LEU A 182 -13.99 6.15 9.22
N ASP A 183 -14.91 5.28 9.65
CA ASP A 183 -15.60 5.43 10.94
C ASP A 183 -14.64 5.25 12.12
N ASP A 184 -13.76 4.24 12.03
CA ASP A 184 -12.73 4.03 13.06
C ASP A 184 -11.70 5.19 13.09
N LEU A 185 -11.43 5.81 11.96
CA LEU A 185 -10.50 6.95 11.90
C LEU A 185 -11.08 8.25 12.49
N LYS A 186 -12.40 8.41 12.57
CA LYS A 186 -13.02 9.65 13.09
C LYS A 186 -12.54 10.02 14.49
N ASP A 187 -12.46 9.05 15.38
CA ASP A 187 -12.08 9.24 16.79
C ASP A 187 -10.63 8.82 17.09
N ALA A 188 -9.89 8.32 16.10
CA ALA A 188 -8.52 7.87 16.31
C ALA A 188 -7.55 9.05 16.46
N HIS A 189 -6.69 9.00 17.48
CA HIS A 189 -5.58 9.93 17.68
C HIS A 189 -4.50 9.76 16.62
N CYS A 190 -4.16 8.49 16.37
CA CYS A 190 -3.14 8.07 15.43
C CYS A 190 -3.46 6.65 14.95
N LEU A 191 -3.17 6.36 13.68
CA LEU A 191 -3.17 4.99 13.18
C LEU A 191 -1.75 4.40 13.26
N ILE A 192 -1.63 3.17 13.75
CA ILE A 192 -0.36 2.43 13.74
C ILE A 192 -0.49 1.23 12.84
N THR A 193 0.44 1.10 11.91
CA THR A 193 0.56 -0.07 11.03
C THR A 193 1.99 -0.26 10.57
N ASN A 194 2.34 -1.48 10.12
CA ASN A 194 3.62 -1.69 9.43
C ASN A 194 3.49 -1.35 7.92
N MET A 195 2.90 -2.22 7.11
CA MET A 195 2.85 -2.07 5.65
C MET A 195 1.43 -1.98 5.09
N SER A 196 0.40 -1.78 5.94
CA SER A 196 -0.97 -1.71 5.45
C SER A 196 -1.25 -0.41 4.68
N MET A 197 -2.07 -0.52 3.65
CA MET A 197 -2.63 0.62 2.91
C MET A 197 -3.54 1.51 3.77
N SER A 198 -3.99 1.02 4.94
CA SER A 198 -4.75 1.82 5.91
C SER A 198 -4.03 3.09 6.37
N ALA A 199 -2.69 3.15 6.22
CA ALA A 199 -1.93 4.38 6.44
C ALA A 199 -2.34 5.49 5.46
N ILE A 200 -2.61 5.16 4.20
CA ILE A 200 -3.12 6.13 3.21
C ILE A 200 -4.52 6.57 3.60
N ASP A 201 -5.40 5.62 3.95
CA ASP A 201 -6.75 5.95 4.42
C ASP A 201 -6.69 6.92 5.60
N ALA A 202 -5.78 6.69 6.55
CA ALA A 202 -5.59 7.55 7.71
C ALA A 202 -5.17 8.98 7.33
N VAL A 203 -4.07 9.11 6.56
CA VAL A 203 -3.52 10.44 6.25
C VAL A 203 -4.43 11.24 5.31
N MET A 204 -5.10 10.58 4.37
CA MET A 204 -6.09 11.22 3.49
C MET A 204 -7.36 11.64 4.26
N ASN A 205 -7.66 11.00 5.40
CA ASN A 205 -8.75 11.35 6.30
C ASN A 205 -8.26 12.06 7.56
N MET A 206 -7.24 12.89 7.42
CA MET A 206 -6.77 13.84 8.45
C MET A 206 -6.23 13.19 9.74
N THR A 207 -6.00 11.88 9.77
CA THR A 207 -5.48 11.15 10.93
C THR A 207 -3.99 10.87 10.71
N PRO A 208 -3.09 11.33 11.61
CA PRO A 208 -1.67 11.00 11.51
C PRO A 208 -1.44 9.49 11.68
N ALA A 209 -0.28 9.02 11.20
CA ALA A 209 0.04 7.61 11.34
C ALA A 209 1.49 7.38 11.81
N ILE A 210 1.74 6.18 12.33
CA ILE A 210 3.07 5.63 12.57
C ILE A 210 3.20 4.38 11.70
N THR A 211 4.24 4.33 10.86
CA THR A 211 4.41 3.28 9.86
C THR A 211 5.81 2.71 9.85
N HIS A 212 5.97 1.53 9.26
CA HIS A 212 7.29 0.99 8.94
C HIS A 212 8.01 1.88 7.91
N SER A 213 9.34 1.92 7.95
CA SER A 213 10.18 2.74 7.04
C SER A 213 9.95 2.44 5.55
N ASN A 214 9.54 1.21 5.22
CA ASN A 214 9.26 0.78 3.84
C ASN A 214 7.80 1.02 3.41
N ASN A 215 6.96 1.64 4.24
CA ASN A 215 5.62 2.02 3.85
C ASN A 215 5.66 3.26 2.95
N ILE A 216 4.77 3.36 1.95
CA ILE A 216 4.67 4.54 1.08
C ILE A 216 4.41 5.84 1.85
N CYS A 217 3.74 5.76 3.01
CA CYS A 217 3.49 6.90 3.88
C CYS A 217 4.69 7.28 4.77
N SER A 218 5.78 6.51 4.79
CA SER A 218 6.92 6.75 5.70
C SER A 218 7.58 8.13 5.54
N PHE A 219 7.36 8.81 4.40
CA PHE A 219 7.83 10.16 4.15
C PHE A 219 7.06 11.24 4.92
N ILE A 220 5.83 10.94 5.30
CA ILE A 220 4.87 11.87 5.90
C ILE A 220 4.34 11.40 7.26
N THR A 221 4.87 10.31 7.80
CA THR A 221 4.45 9.70 9.06
C THR A 221 5.62 9.51 10.02
N SER A 222 5.35 9.38 11.30
CA SER A 222 6.33 8.92 12.28
C SER A 222 6.70 7.45 12.02
N ARG A 223 7.93 7.06 12.42
CA ARG A 223 8.44 5.69 12.27
C ARG A 223 8.74 5.00 13.60
N ASP A 224 8.56 5.73 14.70
CA ASP A 224 8.88 5.27 16.04
C ASP A 224 7.69 5.56 16.96
N LEU A 225 7.33 4.58 17.79
CA LEU A 225 6.18 4.62 18.70
C LEU A 225 6.33 5.67 19.81
N LYS A 226 7.55 6.09 20.14
CA LYS A 226 7.80 7.19 21.10
C LYS A 226 7.13 8.50 20.70
N TYR A 227 6.82 8.66 19.41
CA TYR A 227 6.12 9.85 18.91
C TYR A 227 4.58 9.74 19.01
N ILE A 228 4.05 8.72 19.68
CA ILE A 228 2.59 8.48 19.71
C ILE A 228 1.80 9.68 20.26
N ASN A 229 2.31 10.37 21.26
CA ASN A 229 1.65 11.54 21.83
C ASN A 229 1.75 12.79 20.94
N LYS A 230 2.72 12.84 20.04
CA LYS A 230 2.92 13.92 19.08
C LYS A 230 3.36 13.38 17.72
N PRO A 231 2.47 12.65 17.02
CA PRO A 231 2.80 12.06 15.74
C PRO A 231 3.02 13.14 14.68
N MET A 232 3.85 12.82 13.70
CA MET A 232 4.22 13.73 12.61
C MET A 232 2.97 14.22 11.84
N ARG A 233 2.89 15.52 11.60
CA ARG A 233 1.82 16.18 10.85
C ARG A 233 2.42 17.18 9.85
N PRO A 234 2.90 16.72 8.70
CA PRO A 234 3.50 17.61 7.70
C PRO A 234 2.54 18.66 7.19
N GLY A 235 3.09 19.80 6.77
CA GLY A 235 2.31 20.86 6.15
C GLY A 235 1.84 20.49 4.74
N ARG A 236 0.87 21.27 4.22
CA ARG A 236 0.24 21.07 2.91
C ARG A 236 1.23 20.88 1.76
N LYS A 237 2.34 21.62 1.74
CA LYS A 237 3.37 21.51 0.70
C LYS A 237 3.94 20.09 0.66
N THR A 238 4.40 19.57 1.79
CA THR A 238 4.97 18.21 1.90
C THR A 238 3.93 17.14 1.55
N MET A 239 2.68 17.32 1.98
CA MET A 239 1.59 16.40 1.62
C MET A 239 1.32 16.37 0.12
N ASN A 240 1.33 17.53 -0.55
CA ASN A 240 1.15 17.59 -2.00
C ASN A 240 2.32 16.95 -2.75
N GLU A 241 3.56 17.14 -2.30
CA GLU A 241 4.73 16.48 -2.88
C GLU A 241 4.65 14.96 -2.72
N TRP A 242 4.21 14.48 -1.55
CA TRP A 242 3.96 13.05 -1.33
C TRP A 242 2.83 12.52 -2.24
N LEU A 243 1.73 13.24 -2.39
CA LEU A 243 0.64 12.83 -3.30
C LEU A 243 1.11 12.73 -4.75
N LYS A 244 1.89 13.71 -5.24
CA LYS A 244 2.51 13.63 -6.56
C LYS A 244 3.39 12.38 -6.71
N MET A 245 4.19 12.07 -5.71
CA MET A 245 4.99 10.85 -5.68
C MET A 245 4.12 9.58 -5.73
N VAL A 246 3.04 9.54 -4.97
CA VAL A 246 2.13 8.38 -4.90
C VAL A 246 1.48 8.11 -6.25
N VAL A 247 0.97 9.14 -6.93
CA VAL A 247 0.26 8.97 -8.20
C VAL A 247 1.16 8.55 -9.35
N GLU A 248 2.46 8.88 -9.30
CA GLU A 248 3.44 8.43 -10.29
C GLU A 248 3.75 6.92 -10.18
N ASN A 249 3.38 6.27 -9.08
CA ASN A 249 3.72 4.88 -8.80
C ASN A 249 2.51 3.95 -8.82
N GLN A 250 1.47 4.33 -9.56
CA GLN A 250 0.31 3.50 -9.81
C GLN A 250 -0.20 3.70 -11.24
N PHE A 251 -0.68 2.62 -11.87
CA PHE A 251 -1.02 2.60 -13.28
C PHE A 251 -2.34 1.87 -13.49
N THR A 252 -3.11 2.30 -14.49
CA THR A 252 -4.28 1.57 -15.00
C THR A 252 -3.84 0.39 -15.87
N ILE A 253 -4.74 -0.57 -16.11
CA ILE A 253 -4.46 -1.68 -17.05
C ILE A 253 -4.08 -1.17 -18.44
N PRO A 254 -4.78 -0.20 -19.04
CA PRO A 254 -4.37 0.39 -20.33
C PRO A 254 -2.95 0.98 -20.32
N GLU A 255 -2.55 1.66 -19.23
CA GLU A 255 -1.19 2.20 -19.10
C GLU A 255 -0.12 1.12 -18.95
N ILE A 256 -0.46 0.01 -18.32
CA ILE A 256 0.41 -1.16 -18.21
C ILE A 256 0.56 -1.81 -19.60
N GLU A 257 -0.54 -2.05 -20.28
CA GLU A 257 -0.61 -2.73 -21.57
C GLU A 257 0.09 -1.98 -22.71
N ASN A 258 0.00 -0.63 -22.71
CA ASN A 258 0.66 0.20 -23.73
C ASN A 258 2.13 0.54 -23.40
N GLY A 259 2.67 -0.01 -22.32
CA GLY A 259 4.07 0.15 -21.89
C GLY A 259 4.36 1.48 -21.17
N THR A 260 3.36 2.29 -20.84
CA THR A 260 3.57 3.53 -20.07
C THR A 260 4.15 3.23 -18.70
N ALA A 261 3.59 2.23 -17.99
CA ALA A 261 4.10 1.80 -16.69
C ALA A 261 5.59 1.40 -16.76
N HIS A 262 5.97 0.63 -17.77
CA HIS A 262 7.36 0.22 -17.95
C HIS A 262 8.29 1.42 -18.16
N ARG A 263 7.94 2.35 -19.05
CA ARG A 263 8.78 3.55 -19.33
C ARG A 263 8.94 4.43 -18.09
N VAL A 264 7.86 4.66 -17.33
CA VAL A 264 7.91 5.47 -16.10
C VAL A 264 8.78 4.81 -15.03
N LEU A 265 8.60 3.52 -14.79
CA LEU A 265 9.33 2.78 -13.76
C LEU A 265 10.81 2.60 -14.08
N GLN A 266 11.18 2.45 -15.35
CA GLN A 266 12.59 2.43 -15.77
C GLN A 266 13.26 3.80 -15.58
N GLY A 267 12.58 4.90 -15.86
CA GLY A 267 13.10 6.25 -15.63
C GLY A 267 13.24 6.64 -14.15
N GLN A 268 12.56 5.94 -13.25
CA GLN A 268 12.63 6.16 -11.80
C GLN A 268 13.73 5.34 -11.10
N LEU A 269 14.33 4.41 -11.78
CA LEU A 269 15.33 3.48 -11.25
C LEU A 269 16.77 3.92 -11.53
N VAL A 270 16.97 5.12 -12.05
CA VAL A 270 18.28 5.73 -12.30
C VAL A 270 18.74 6.54 -11.11
#